data_131cd533638d03996f3c9832445bfd0a
#
_entry.id   131cd533638d03996f3c9832445bfd0a
#
_cell.length_a   1.000
_cell.length_b   1.000
_cell.length_c   1.000
_cell.angle_alpha   90.00
_cell.angle_beta   90.00
_cell.angle_gamma   90.00
#
_symmetry.space_group_name_H-M   'P 1'
#
loop_
_entity.id
_entity.type
_entity.pdbx_description
1 polymer ?
#
loop_
_entity_poly.entity_id
_entity_poly.type
_entity_poly.pdbx_seq_one_letter_code
_entity_poly.pdbx_strand_id
1 'polypeptide(L)'
;MQIKGMKIYVASSWKNPRHKVIVNALRDRGAWVYDYRESNDWFHWEDLDPNYERWEPAVYLSALTTTDASEAFWRDMSALAEADAVVGLDPLGVSSALELGWAVGHGRPVVLLVGDVVKPELMAKMIPFRVCQLEDLIITLESLVGQAGPVGHNKHEEQYHEKKN
;
A
#
# COMPACT_ATOMS: atom_id res chain seq x y z
N MET A 1 -21.66 -11.73 -0.96
CA MET A 1 -20.78 -11.50 0.22
C MET A 1 -20.42 -10.02 0.22
N GLN A 2 -20.14 -9.44 1.36
CA GLN A 2 -19.80 -8.02 1.44
C GLN A 2 -18.39 -7.88 1.99
N ILE A 3 -17.61 -6.92 1.50
CA ILE A 3 -16.27 -6.57 2.04
C ILE A 3 -16.36 -5.83 3.39
N LYS A 4 -17.52 -5.86 4.02
CA LYS A 4 -17.78 -5.16 5.30
C LYS A 4 -16.83 -5.64 6.39
N GLY A 5 -16.13 -4.70 7.02
CA GLY A 5 -15.15 -4.96 8.07
C GLY A 5 -13.77 -5.40 7.57
N MET A 6 -13.59 -5.64 6.27
CA MET A 6 -12.30 -5.97 5.69
C MET A 6 -11.35 -4.79 5.82
N LYS A 7 -10.14 -5.03 6.32
CA LYS A 7 -9.07 -4.04 6.34
C LYS A 7 -8.38 -4.03 4.98
N ILE A 8 -8.43 -2.91 4.29
CA ILE A 8 -7.86 -2.77 2.95
C ILE A 8 -6.79 -1.67 2.96
N TYR A 9 -5.59 -2.00 2.48
CA TYR A 9 -4.55 -1.03 2.18
C TYR A 9 -4.64 -0.61 0.72
N VAL A 10 -4.71 0.69 0.44
CA VAL A 10 -4.76 1.21 -0.93
C VAL A 10 -3.43 1.84 -1.31
N ALA A 11 -2.66 1.14 -2.13
CA ALA A 11 -1.37 1.58 -2.66
C ALA A 11 -1.54 2.33 -3.99
N SER A 12 -1.13 3.57 -4.07
CA SER A 12 -1.17 4.36 -5.31
C SER A 12 -0.16 5.50 -5.32
N SER A 13 0.13 6.04 -6.50
CA SER A 13 0.87 7.29 -6.59
C SER A 13 0.12 8.44 -5.93
N TRP A 14 0.82 9.36 -5.24
CA TRP A 14 0.26 10.61 -4.73
C TRP A 14 -0.53 11.42 -5.79
N LYS A 15 -0.12 11.31 -7.04
CA LYS A 15 -0.74 12.01 -8.18
C LYS A 15 -1.90 11.24 -8.80
N ASN A 16 -2.26 10.05 -8.27
CA ASN A 16 -3.32 9.26 -8.86
C ASN A 16 -4.69 9.88 -8.59
N PRO A 17 -5.41 10.36 -9.63
CA PRO A 17 -6.69 11.06 -9.45
C PRO A 17 -7.83 10.13 -9.01
N ARG A 18 -7.69 8.82 -9.24
CA ARG A 18 -8.70 7.82 -8.90
C ARG A 18 -8.66 7.42 -7.42
N HIS A 19 -7.57 7.72 -6.70
CA HIS A 19 -7.36 7.24 -5.33
C HIS A 19 -8.56 7.51 -4.43
N LYS A 20 -8.97 8.76 -4.29
CA LYS A 20 -10.09 9.15 -3.41
C LYS A 20 -11.41 8.50 -3.81
N VAL A 21 -11.67 8.37 -5.10
CA VAL A 21 -12.90 7.73 -5.62
C VAL A 21 -12.93 6.26 -5.23
N ILE A 22 -11.83 5.55 -5.37
CA ILE A 22 -11.73 4.13 -5.02
C ILE A 22 -11.80 3.93 -3.50
N VAL A 23 -11.07 4.71 -2.73
CA VAL A 23 -11.15 4.68 -1.25
C VAL A 23 -12.58 4.85 -0.78
N ASN A 24 -13.29 5.87 -1.27
CA ASN A 24 -14.69 6.10 -0.91
C ASN A 24 -15.59 4.94 -1.32
N ALA A 25 -15.43 4.42 -2.53
CA ALA A 25 -16.23 3.31 -3.03
C ALA A 25 -16.05 2.02 -2.20
N LEU A 26 -14.87 1.77 -1.66
CA LEU A 26 -14.60 0.65 -0.75
C LEU A 26 -15.23 0.91 0.63
N ARG A 27 -15.10 2.11 1.17
CA ARG A 27 -15.69 2.53 2.45
C ARG A 27 -17.21 2.49 2.43
N ASP A 28 -17.85 2.94 1.33
CA ASP A 28 -19.31 2.88 1.15
C ASP A 28 -19.84 1.44 1.20
N ARG A 29 -18.99 0.45 0.94
CA ARG A 29 -19.30 -0.98 1.07
C ARG A 29 -18.92 -1.57 2.43
N GLY A 30 -18.53 -0.71 3.37
CA GLY A 30 -18.25 -1.05 4.76
C GLY A 30 -16.84 -1.58 5.03
N ALA A 31 -15.91 -1.47 4.09
CA ALA A 31 -14.51 -1.77 4.35
C ALA A 31 -13.87 -0.70 5.23
N TRP A 32 -12.93 -1.12 6.10
CA TRP A 32 -11.98 -0.21 6.70
C TRP A 32 -10.82 -0.01 5.73
N VAL A 33 -10.57 1.22 5.33
CA VAL A 33 -9.55 1.52 4.32
C VAL A 33 -8.50 2.43 4.91
N TYR A 34 -7.23 1.97 4.91
CA TYR A 34 -6.10 2.82 5.20
C TYR A 34 -5.83 3.73 4.00
N ASP A 35 -5.90 5.02 4.25
CA ASP A 35 -5.57 6.06 3.28
C ASP A 35 -4.44 6.92 3.84
N TYR A 36 -3.23 6.73 3.30
CA TYR A 36 -2.04 7.47 3.71
C TYR A 36 -2.17 8.99 3.50
N ARG A 37 -3.13 9.42 2.66
CA ARG A 37 -3.39 10.84 2.39
C ARG A 37 -4.21 11.53 3.47
N GLU A 38 -4.84 10.78 4.38
CA GLU A 38 -5.66 11.31 5.48
C GLU A 38 -4.90 11.42 6.80
N SER A 39 -3.67 10.92 6.85
CA SER A 39 -2.81 11.11 8.03
C SER A 39 -2.50 12.59 8.22
N ASN A 40 -2.64 13.09 9.45
CA ASN A 40 -2.23 14.46 9.76
C ASN A 40 -0.70 14.64 9.80
N ASP A 41 0.03 13.52 9.80
CA ASP A 41 1.49 13.45 9.89
C ASP A 41 2.06 13.02 8.52
N TRP A 42 1.71 13.75 7.47
CA TRP A 42 2.23 13.48 6.13
C TRP A 42 3.73 13.69 6.11
N PHE A 43 4.43 12.75 5.47
CA PHE A 43 5.84 12.88 5.22
C PHE A 43 6.09 13.26 3.76
N HIS A 44 6.76 14.38 3.56
CA HIS A 44 7.25 14.80 2.26
C HIS A 44 8.72 15.13 2.33
N TRP A 45 9.49 14.68 1.34
CA TRP A 45 10.91 15.04 1.24
C TRP A 45 11.13 16.55 1.16
N GLU A 46 10.17 17.26 0.58
CA GLU A 46 10.15 18.73 0.49
C GLU A 46 10.18 19.43 1.85
N ASP A 47 9.61 18.79 2.89
CA ASP A 47 9.59 19.31 4.26
C ASP A 47 10.97 19.22 4.92
N LEU A 48 11.79 18.25 4.51
CA LEU A 48 13.18 18.13 4.94
C LEU A 48 14.09 19.06 4.14
N ASP A 49 13.92 19.12 2.83
CA ASP A 49 14.69 19.98 1.93
C ASP A 49 13.91 20.26 0.64
N PRO A 50 13.55 21.53 0.36
CA PRO A 50 12.88 21.89 -0.89
C PRO A 50 13.64 21.50 -2.18
N ASN A 51 14.94 21.20 -2.08
CA ASN A 51 15.77 20.78 -3.20
C ASN A 51 16.04 19.27 -3.23
N TYR A 52 15.23 18.46 -2.56
CA TYR A 52 15.43 17.00 -2.42
C TYR A 52 15.65 16.27 -3.75
N GLU A 53 15.09 16.76 -4.85
CA GLU A 53 15.27 16.16 -6.18
C GLU A 53 16.72 16.26 -6.71
N ARG A 54 17.56 17.08 -6.05
CA ARG A 54 18.97 17.30 -6.41
C ARG A 54 19.93 16.73 -5.39
N TRP A 55 19.44 15.93 -4.44
CA TRP A 55 20.29 15.33 -3.42
C TRP A 55 21.36 14.42 -4.02
N GLU A 56 22.55 14.56 -3.51
CA GLU A 56 23.58 13.56 -3.71
C GLU A 56 23.21 12.24 -3.00
N PRO A 57 23.65 11.08 -3.51
CA PRO A 57 23.29 9.77 -2.95
C PRO A 57 23.49 9.65 -1.43
N ALA A 58 24.58 10.20 -0.90
CA ALA A 58 24.88 10.16 0.52
C ALA A 58 23.88 10.96 1.36
N VAL A 59 23.36 12.08 0.83
CA VAL A 59 22.33 12.89 1.48
C VAL A 59 21.02 12.12 1.54
N TYR A 60 20.63 11.51 0.44
CA TYR A 60 19.42 10.67 0.38
C TYR A 60 19.51 9.50 1.38
N LEU A 61 20.63 8.78 1.43
CA LEU A 61 20.81 7.68 2.38
C LEU A 61 20.73 8.15 3.84
N SER A 62 21.26 9.34 4.15
CA SER A 62 21.13 9.95 5.48
C SER A 62 19.70 10.34 5.79
N ALA A 63 19.00 10.92 4.83
CA ALA A 63 17.61 11.34 4.98
C ALA A 63 16.66 10.17 5.30
N LEU A 64 16.92 8.98 4.73
CA LEU A 64 16.17 7.75 5.05
C LEU A 64 16.26 7.33 6.52
N THR A 65 17.29 7.80 7.25
CA THR A 65 17.48 7.45 8.67
C THR A 65 16.95 8.48 9.65
N THR A 66 16.32 9.54 9.16
CA THR A 66 15.68 10.55 10.02
C THR A 66 14.50 9.94 10.78
N THR A 67 14.18 10.54 11.92
CA THR A 67 13.04 10.10 12.75
C THR A 67 11.75 10.18 11.96
N ASP A 68 11.51 11.31 11.27
CA ASP A 68 10.27 11.55 10.52
C ASP A 68 10.08 10.53 9.39
N ALA A 69 11.15 10.23 8.62
CA ALA A 69 11.11 9.21 7.57
C ALA A 69 10.85 7.80 8.15
N SER A 70 11.46 7.51 9.30
CA SER A 70 11.29 6.22 9.97
C SER A 70 9.88 6.06 10.52
N GLU A 71 9.31 7.08 11.15
CA GLU A 71 7.95 7.05 11.68
C GLU A 71 6.91 6.90 10.56
N ALA A 72 7.06 7.66 9.47
CA ALA A 72 6.21 7.52 8.30
C ALA A 72 6.26 6.12 7.70
N PHE A 73 7.48 5.59 7.49
CA PHE A 73 7.69 4.25 6.98
C PHE A 73 7.01 3.18 7.85
N TRP A 74 7.21 3.21 9.17
CA TRP A 74 6.64 2.20 10.05
C TRP A 74 5.12 2.31 10.20
N ARG A 75 4.55 3.50 10.10
CA ARG A 75 3.11 3.71 10.06
C ARG A 75 2.49 3.02 8.84
N ASP A 76 3.04 3.27 7.65
CA ASP A 76 2.55 2.67 6.41
C ASP A 76 2.75 1.16 6.39
N MET A 77 3.94 0.68 6.81
CA MET A 77 4.24 -0.75 6.87
C MET A 77 3.38 -1.51 7.88
N SER A 78 3.06 -0.88 9.02
CA SER A 78 2.15 -1.49 10.00
C SER A 78 0.74 -1.65 9.43
N ALA A 79 0.21 -0.61 8.78
CA ALA A 79 -1.08 -0.68 8.12
C ALA A 79 -1.11 -1.72 6.98
N LEU A 80 -0.03 -1.79 6.20
CA LEU A 80 0.14 -2.78 5.14
C LEU A 80 0.18 -4.21 5.69
N ALA A 81 0.90 -4.44 6.79
CA ALA A 81 1.02 -5.74 7.44
C ALA A 81 -0.30 -6.20 8.06
N GLU A 82 -1.12 -5.28 8.56
CA GLU A 82 -2.42 -5.58 9.16
C GLU A 82 -3.57 -5.75 8.14
N ALA A 83 -3.34 -5.37 6.88
CA ALA A 83 -4.37 -5.42 5.86
C ALA A 83 -4.77 -6.87 5.52
N ASP A 84 -6.08 -7.11 5.39
CA ASP A 84 -6.64 -8.37 4.89
C ASP A 84 -6.43 -8.49 3.37
N ALA A 85 -6.40 -7.37 2.66
CA ALA A 85 -6.08 -7.29 1.24
C ALA A 85 -5.42 -5.95 0.90
N VAL A 86 -4.63 -5.97 -0.18
CA VAL A 86 -3.97 -4.78 -0.72
C VAL A 86 -4.50 -4.48 -2.11
N VAL A 87 -4.89 -3.25 -2.34
CA VAL A 87 -5.39 -2.78 -3.63
C VAL A 87 -4.38 -1.81 -4.24
N GLY A 88 -3.76 -2.21 -5.33
CA GLY A 88 -2.92 -1.31 -6.14
C GLY A 88 -3.75 -0.54 -7.15
N LEU A 89 -3.52 0.76 -7.26
CA LEU A 89 -4.17 1.61 -8.26
C LEU A 89 -3.15 2.09 -9.29
N ASP A 90 -3.25 1.60 -10.51
CA ASP A 90 -2.45 2.11 -11.62
C ASP A 90 -2.93 3.52 -12.04
N PRO A 91 -1.99 4.47 -12.37
CA PRO A 91 -0.55 4.33 -12.37
C PRO A 91 0.07 4.28 -10.96
N LEU A 92 0.97 3.32 -10.78
CA LEU A 92 1.71 3.15 -9.53
C LEU A 92 2.86 4.17 -9.42
N GLY A 93 3.16 4.58 -8.20
CA GLY A 93 4.45 5.20 -7.85
C GLY A 93 5.48 4.13 -7.47
N VAL A 94 6.73 4.56 -7.27
CA VAL A 94 7.82 3.65 -6.85
C VAL A 94 7.49 3.00 -5.50
N SER A 95 7.05 3.79 -4.50
CA SER A 95 6.66 3.27 -3.19
C SER A 95 5.52 2.27 -3.31
N SER A 96 4.46 2.60 -4.04
CA SER A 96 3.31 1.70 -4.24
C SER A 96 3.73 0.37 -4.88
N ALA A 97 4.67 0.41 -5.83
CA ALA A 97 5.17 -0.83 -6.46
C ALA A 97 5.95 -1.70 -5.46
N LEU A 98 6.75 -1.08 -4.57
CA LEU A 98 7.46 -1.77 -3.50
C LEU A 98 6.49 -2.37 -2.47
N GLU A 99 5.45 -1.64 -2.07
CA GLU A 99 4.39 -2.09 -1.17
C GLU A 99 3.65 -3.32 -1.74
N LEU A 100 3.26 -3.26 -3.02
CA LEU A 100 2.62 -4.40 -3.69
C LEU A 100 3.54 -5.61 -3.78
N GLY A 101 4.82 -5.39 -4.11
CA GLY A 101 5.83 -6.45 -4.14
C GLY A 101 6.04 -7.09 -2.78
N TRP A 102 6.11 -6.28 -1.72
CA TRP A 102 6.18 -6.75 -0.34
C TRP A 102 4.94 -7.59 0.02
N ALA A 103 3.75 -7.09 -0.28
CA ALA A 103 2.50 -7.78 0.03
C ALA A 103 2.40 -9.14 -0.66
N VAL A 104 2.74 -9.20 -1.96
CA VAL A 104 2.80 -10.48 -2.71
C VAL A 104 3.80 -11.44 -2.08
N GLY A 105 5.00 -10.94 -1.74
CA GLY A 105 6.07 -11.74 -1.13
C GLY A 105 5.70 -12.31 0.25
N HIS A 106 4.78 -11.64 0.97
CA HIS A 106 4.26 -12.08 2.27
C HIS A 106 2.93 -12.84 2.17
N GLY A 107 2.52 -13.23 0.96
CA GLY A 107 1.30 -14.01 0.76
C GLY A 107 0.00 -13.23 1.03
N ARG A 108 0.06 -11.91 1.08
CA ARG A 108 -1.14 -11.08 1.21
C ARG A 108 -1.95 -11.10 -0.08
N PRO A 109 -3.28 -11.16 -0.04
CA PRO A 109 -4.09 -10.97 -1.23
C PRO A 109 -3.86 -9.59 -1.84
N VAL A 110 -3.46 -9.55 -3.11
CA VAL A 110 -3.22 -8.30 -3.84
C VAL A 110 -4.08 -8.24 -5.09
N VAL A 111 -4.80 -7.14 -5.27
CA VAL A 111 -5.59 -6.85 -6.47
C VAL A 111 -5.08 -5.57 -7.10
N LEU A 112 -4.68 -5.61 -8.37
CA LEU A 112 -4.31 -4.43 -9.14
C LEU A 112 -5.50 -3.95 -9.97
N LEU A 113 -5.98 -2.75 -9.69
CA LEU A 113 -6.94 -2.05 -10.55
C LEU A 113 -6.16 -1.26 -11.61
N VAL A 114 -6.09 -1.80 -12.80
CA VAL A 114 -5.43 -1.18 -13.95
C VAL A 114 -6.25 0.03 -14.41
N GLY A 115 -5.57 1.15 -14.61
CA GLY A 115 -6.19 2.37 -15.10
C GLY A 115 -6.22 2.46 -16.63
N ASP A 116 -6.56 3.64 -17.11
CA ASP A 116 -6.41 3.99 -18.54
C ASP A 116 -4.92 3.99 -18.87
N VAL A 117 -4.46 2.94 -19.44
CA VAL A 117 -3.08 2.50 -19.52
C VAL A 117 -2.13 3.58 -19.94
N VAL A 118 -1.13 3.79 -19.12
CA VAL A 118 -0.08 4.76 -19.44
C VAL A 118 1.25 4.09 -19.69
N LYS A 119 1.66 3.14 -18.86
CA LYS A 119 2.93 2.42 -19.01
C LYS A 119 2.74 0.95 -18.62
N PRO A 120 2.73 0.03 -19.60
CA PRO A 120 2.72 -1.39 -19.28
C PRO A 120 3.95 -1.77 -18.46
N GLU A 121 3.73 -2.45 -17.34
CA GLU A 121 4.80 -2.92 -16.46
C GLU A 121 4.77 -4.44 -16.40
N LEU A 122 5.86 -5.08 -16.82
CA LEU A 122 5.97 -6.53 -16.90
C LEU A 122 5.83 -7.19 -15.53
N MET A 123 6.37 -6.56 -14.48
CA MET A 123 6.36 -7.12 -13.12
C MET A 123 4.96 -7.13 -12.50
N ALA A 124 3.98 -6.45 -13.09
CA ALA A 124 2.57 -6.61 -12.71
C ALA A 124 2.06 -8.05 -12.84
N LYS A 125 2.78 -8.91 -13.58
CA LYS A 125 2.50 -10.37 -13.62
C LYS A 125 2.64 -11.06 -12.26
N MET A 126 3.38 -10.49 -11.32
CA MET A 126 3.50 -11.02 -9.95
C MET A 126 2.18 -10.92 -9.19
N ILE A 127 1.34 -9.94 -9.52
CA ILE A 127 0.09 -9.69 -8.82
C ILE A 127 -0.95 -10.70 -9.30
N PRO A 128 -1.54 -11.51 -8.39
CA PRO A 128 -2.41 -12.61 -8.79
C PRO A 128 -3.72 -12.13 -9.43
N PHE A 129 -4.29 -11.05 -8.93
CA PHE A 129 -5.56 -10.52 -9.42
C PHE A 129 -5.33 -9.15 -10.09
N ARG A 130 -5.75 -9.04 -11.34
CA ARG A 130 -5.65 -7.80 -12.13
C ARG A 130 -6.99 -7.54 -12.81
N VAL A 131 -7.57 -6.41 -12.55
CA VAL A 131 -8.89 -6.01 -13.05
C VAL A 131 -8.83 -4.59 -13.61
N CYS A 132 -9.78 -4.22 -14.45
CA CYS A 132 -9.83 -2.88 -15.05
C CYS A 132 -11.10 -2.09 -14.71
N GLN A 133 -12.05 -2.73 -14.00
CA GLN A 133 -13.28 -2.08 -13.57
C GLN A 133 -13.45 -2.15 -12.06
N LEU A 134 -14.08 -1.13 -11.48
CA LEU A 134 -14.35 -1.08 -10.04
C LEU A 134 -15.24 -2.24 -9.58
N GLU A 135 -16.21 -2.61 -10.38
CA GLU A 135 -17.11 -3.72 -10.09
C GLU A 135 -16.36 -5.04 -9.97
N ASP A 136 -15.40 -5.30 -10.87
CA ASP A 136 -14.56 -6.50 -10.84
C ASP A 136 -13.62 -6.49 -9.63
N LEU A 137 -13.12 -5.31 -9.23
CA LEU A 137 -12.35 -5.14 -8.00
C LEU A 137 -13.18 -5.59 -6.79
N ILE A 138 -14.42 -5.11 -6.67
CA ILE A 138 -15.30 -5.45 -5.56
C ILE A 138 -15.61 -6.94 -5.55
N ILE A 139 -15.97 -7.51 -6.68
CA ILE A 139 -16.25 -8.96 -6.81
C ILE A 139 -15.03 -9.78 -6.40
N THR A 140 -13.84 -9.37 -6.83
CA THR A 140 -12.59 -10.04 -6.47
C THR A 140 -12.35 -9.97 -4.96
N LEU A 141 -12.48 -8.79 -4.34
CA LEU A 141 -12.32 -8.63 -2.91
C LEU A 141 -13.34 -9.45 -2.11
N GLU A 142 -14.60 -9.50 -2.55
CA GLU A 142 -15.64 -10.33 -1.93
C GLU A 142 -15.29 -11.82 -1.99
N SER A 143 -14.66 -12.29 -3.06
CA SER A 143 -14.21 -13.67 -3.19
C SER A 143 -13.09 -14.04 -2.23
N LEU A 144 -12.33 -13.05 -1.76
CA LEU A 144 -11.23 -13.21 -0.80
C LEU A 144 -11.72 -13.22 0.65
N VAL A 145 -12.94 -12.74 0.91
CA VAL A 145 -13.55 -12.81 2.25
C VAL A 145 -13.71 -14.29 2.65
N GLY A 146 -13.07 -14.67 3.74
CA GLY A 146 -13.11 -16.06 4.25
C GLY A 146 -11.98 -16.96 3.74
N GLN A 147 -11.14 -16.51 2.82
CA GLN A 147 -9.89 -17.20 2.46
C GLN A 147 -8.70 -16.71 3.32
N ALA A 148 -8.83 -15.57 3.99
CA ALA A 148 -7.88 -15.07 4.96
C ALA A 148 -8.00 -15.88 6.26
N GLY A 149 -7.46 -17.11 6.25
CA GLY A 149 -7.02 -17.75 7.48
C GLY A 149 -5.87 -16.95 8.08
N PRO A 150 -5.59 -17.04 9.40
CA PRO A 150 -4.47 -16.34 9.99
C PRO A 150 -3.20 -16.75 9.23
N VAL A 151 -2.64 -15.80 8.48
CA VAL A 151 -1.33 -15.98 7.88
C VAL A 151 -0.38 -16.22 9.04
N GLY A 152 0.25 -17.41 9.06
CA GLY A 152 1.12 -17.82 10.15
C GLY A 152 2.14 -16.71 10.41
N HIS A 153 2.23 -16.30 11.67
CA HIS A 153 3.22 -15.34 12.13
C HIS A 153 4.60 -15.80 11.66
N ASN A 154 5.16 -15.06 10.73
CA ASN A 154 6.49 -15.34 10.23
C ASN A 154 7.46 -14.89 11.34
N LYS A 155 8.28 -15.81 11.85
CA LYS A 155 9.21 -15.60 12.98
C LYS A 155 10.23 -14.45 12.78
N HIS A 156 10.15 -13.73 11.68
CA HIS A 156 10.98 -12.54 11.43
C HIS A 156 10.45 -11.26 12.09
N GLU A 157 9.18 -11.21 12.53
CA GLU A 157 8.63 -10.01 13.20
C GLU A 157 9.12 -9.87 14.65
N GLU A 158 9.49 -10.96 15.32
CA GLU A 158 9.96 -10.90 16.71
C GLU A 158 11.31 -10.16 16.87
N GLN A 159 12.15 -10.09 15.85
CA GLN A 159 13.44 -9.41 15.93
C GLN A 159 13.36 -7.88 15.89
N TYR A 160 12.22 -7.31 15.50
CA TYR A 160 12.05 -5.85 15.40
C TYR A 160 11.52 -5.21 16.70
N HIS A 161 10.87 -5.98 17.57
CA HIS A 161 10.37 -5.49 18.86
C HIS A 161 11.41 -5.55 20.00
N GLU A 162 12.43 -6.39 19.91
CA GLU A 162 13.47 -6.51 20.95
C GLU A 162 14.50 -5.36 20.97
N LYS A 163 14.55 -4.49 19.96
CA LYS A 163 15.48 -3.35 19.92
C LYS A 163 14.95 -2.06 20.56
N LYS A 164 13.77 -2.09 21.19
CA LYS A 164 13.18 -0.93 21.89
C LYS A 164 13.24 -1.00 23.42
N ASN A 165 14.03 -1.93 24.00
CA ASN A 165 14.33 -1.95 25.43
C ASN A 165 15.81 -1.71 25.68
#